data_ab11be6fece58ac3eac0516c97c143ac
#
_entry.id   ab11be6fece58ac3eac0516c97c143ac
#
_cell.length_a   1.000
_cell.length_b   1.000
_cell.length_c   1.000
_cell.angle_alpha   90.00
_cell.angle_beta   90.00
_cell.angle_gamma   90.00
#
_symmetry.space_group_name_H-M   'P 1'
#
loop_
_entity.id
_entity.type
_entity.pdbx_description
1 polymer ?
#
loop_
_entity_poly.entity_id
_entity_poly.type
_entity_poly.pdbx_seq_one_letter_code
_entity_poly.pdbx_strand_id
1 'polypeptide(L)'
;MRDFIRLKAWFFVPFVFLLVLSAGMMTLMPKGDLHLSMNELHSSFFDHFFSLITWMGNGFFILSLWFLLCFFSFRLSAYIITTYAFTGIFVQLLKRLFFNDMLRPAGYFGDPSPLYIVEGIKMLYRHSFPSGHAATAFGLFLCLAMATGKKSLHFLYLVLAVLTAYS
;
A
#
# COMPACT_ATOMS: atom_id res chain seq x y z
N MET A 1 -25.03 -12.45 11.39
CA MET A 1 -24.39 -11.14 11.62
C MET A 1 -23.12 -11.22 12.48
N ARG A 2 -23.16 -11.86 13.65
CA ARG A 2 -21.97 -12.02 14.55
C ARG A 2 -20.77 -12.71 13.86
N ASP A 3 -20.99 -13.79 13.12
CA ASP A 3 -19.93 -14.53 12.44
C ASP A 3 -19.30 -13.73 11.30
N PHE A 4 -20.09 -12.93 10.60
CA PHE A 4 -19.58 -12.01 9.58
C PHE A 4 -18.63 -10.96 10.21
N ILE A 5 -19.03 -10.34 11.33
CA ILE A 5 -18.21 -9.35 12.05
C ILE A 5 -16.92 -10.02 12.58
N ARG A 6 -17.03 -11.21 13.21
CA ARG A 6 -15.87 -11.95 13.70
C ARG A 6 -14.88 -12.31 12.59
N LEU A 7 -15.37 -12.69 11.41
CA LEU A 7 -14.52 -12.99 10.27
C LEU A 7 -13.75 -11.76 9.81
N LYS A 8 -14.42 -10.62 9.68
CA LYS A 8 -13.81 -9.35 9.23
C LYS A 8 -12.81 -8.78 10.27
N ALA A 9 -13.00 -9.08 11.54
CA ALA A 9 -12.07 -8.68 12.60
C ALA A 9 -10.63 -9.17 12.35
N TRP A 10 -10.43 -10.30 11.67
CA TRP A 10 -9.09 -10.81 11.30
C TRP A 10 -8.34 -9.92 10.31
N PHE A 11 -9.01 -9.03 9.61
CA PHE A 11 -8.39 -7.99 8.80
C PHE A 11 -8.28 -6.68 9.60
N PHE A 12 -9.39 -6.22 10.17
CA PHE A 12 -9.46 -4.88 10.74
C PHE A 12 -8.72 -4.71 12.07
N VAL A 13 -8.72 -5.71 12.94
CA VAL A 13 -8.04 -5.59 14.25
C VAL A 13 -6.53 -5.45 14.07
N PRO A 14 -5.84 -6.33 13.31
CA PRO A 14 -4.41 -6.13 13.06
C PRO A 14 -4.13 -4.87 12.26
N PHE A 15 -5.02 -4.46 11.34
CA PHE A 15 -4.86 -3.22 10.59
C PHE A 15 -4.86 -1.99 11.50
N VAL A 16 -5.85 -1.88 12.42
CA VAL A 16 -5.91 -0.79 13.39
C VAL A 16 -4.70 -0.81 14.32
N PHE A 17 -4.29 -1.99 14.78
CA PHE A 17 -3.07 -2.14 15.58
C PHE A 17 -1.84 -1.61 14.85
N LEU A 18 -1.65 -1.97 13.58
CA LEU A 18 -0.54 -1.48 12.76
C LEU A 18 -0.60 0.04 12.54
N LEU A 19 -1.80 0.60 12.34
CA LEU A 19 -1.96 2.06 12.23
C LEU A 19 -1.54 2.78 13.50
N VAL A 20 -1.99 2.31 14.67
CA VAL A 20 -1.62 2.89 15.96
C VAL A 20 -0.11 2.76 16.21
N LEU A 21 0.46 1.59 15.92
CA LEU A 21 1.89 1.36 16.05
C LEU A 21 2.69 2.29 15.13
N SER A 22 2.32 2.40 13.86
CA SER A 22 2.99 3.27 12.89
C SER A 22 2.89 4.74 13.29
N ALA A 23 1.70 5.19 13.74
CA ALA A 23 1.52 6.55 14.24
C ALA A 23 2.40 6.82 15.47
N GLY A 24 2.47 5.87 16.41
CA GLY A 24 3.36 5.96 17.58
C GLY A 24 4.84 6.06 17.17
N MET A 25 5.30 5.22 16.25
CA MET A 25 6.68 5.28 15.75
C MET A 25 6.98 6.64 15.10
N MET A 26 6.07 7.17 14.29
CA MET A 26 6.24 8.47 13.63
C MET A 26 6.29 9.65 14.60
N THR A 27 5.70 9.53 15.80
CA THR A 27 5.77 10.58 16.84
C THR A 27 7.01 10.47 17.73
N LEU A 28 7.55 9.25 17.88
CA LEU A 28 8.70 8.98 18.76
C LEU A 28 10.06 9.08 18.06
N MET A 29 10.08 8.89 16.74
CA MET A 29 11.34 8.92 15.97
C MET A 29 11.48 10.24 15.21
N PRO A 30 12.71 10.78 15.10
CA PRO A 30 12.99 11.93 14.25
C PRO A 30 12.56 11.67 12.80
N LYS A 31 12.18 12.76 12.13
CA LYS A 31 11.73 12.68 10.73
C LYS A 31 12.87 12.19 9.84
N GLY A 32 12.64 11.11 9.14
CA GLY A 32 13.60 10.48 8.23
C GLY A 32 14.34 9.28 8.81
N ASP A 33 14.59 9.21 10.12
CA ASP A 33 15.39 8.14 10.75
C ASP A 33 14.72 6.77 10.57
N LEU A 34 13.40 6.71 10.74
CA LEU A 34 12.65 5.47 10.47
C LEU A 34 12.86 5.00 9.03
N HIS A 35 12.85 5.94 8.07
CA HIS A 35 13.05 5.60 6.66
C HIS A 35 14.47 5.12 6.37
N LEU A 36 15.49 5.75 6.97
CA LEU A 36 16.88 5.32 6.85
C LEU A 36 17.08 3.93 7.45
N SER A 37 16.58 3.69 8.66
CA SER A 37 16.68 2.38 9.32
C SER A 37 16.02 1.27 8.50
N MET A 38 14.91 1.55 7.86
CA MET A 38 14.24 0.60 6.95
C MET A 38 15.02 0.40 5.65
N ASN A 39 15.63 1.46 5.12
CA ASN A 39 16.43 1.41 3.91
C ASN A 39 17.75 0.63 4.12
N GLU A 40 18.32 0.64 5.33
CA GLU A 40 19.51 -0.16 5.68
C GLU A 40 19.27 -1.68 5.62
N LEU A 41 18.03 -2.13 5.70
CA LEU A 41 17.65 -3.54 5.60
C LEU A 41 17.68 -4.09 4.16
N HIS A 42 18.22 -3.31 3.21
CA HIS A 42 18.30 -3.74 1.81
C HIS A 42 19.19 -4.99 1.64
N SER A 43 18.81 -5.83 0.70
CA SER A 43 19.62 -6.95 0.22
C SER A 43 19.13 -7.34 -1.17
N SER A 44 19.98 -8.02 -1.95
CA SER A 44 19.59 -8.49 -3.30
C SER A 44 18.31 -9.33 -3.29
N PHE A 45 18.08 -10.12 -2.25
CA PHE A 45 16.83 -10.88 -2.08
C PHE A 45 15.62 -9.96 -1.87
N PHE A 46 15.72 -8.98 -0.95
CA PHE A 46 14.64 -8.05 -0.67
C PHE A 46 14.37 -7.11 -1.83
N ASP A 47 15.38 -6.68 -2.56
CA ASP A 47 15.24 -5.84 -3.75
C ASP A 47 14.38 -6.55 -4.82
N HIS A 48 14.67 -7.81 -5.11
CA HIS A 48 13.86 -8.61 -6.05
C HIS A 48 12.45 -8.89 -5.50
N PHE A 49 12.36 -9.27 -4.23
CA PHE A 49 11.08 -9.56 -3.59
C PHE A 49 10.14 -8.35 -3.61
N PHE A 50 10.61 -7.19 -3.16
CA PHE A 50 9.80 -5.98 -3.15
C PHE A 50 9.55 -5.42 -4.54
N SER A 51 10.46 -5.60 -5.48
CA SER A 51 10.22 -5.29 -6.89
C SER A 51 9.03 -6.09 -7.47
N LEU A 52 8.85 -7.34 -7.07
CA LEU A 52 7.67 -8.14 -7.47
C LEU A 52 6.41 -7.71 -6.70
N ILE A 53 6.52 -7.50 -5.40
CA ILE A 53 5.38 -7.14 -4.55
C ILE A 53 4.79 -5.78 -4.94
N THR A 54 5.61 -4.81 -5.30
CA THR A 54 5.16 -3.46 -5.70
C THR A 54 4.19 -3.48 -6.89
N TRP A 55 4.29 -4.50 -7.76
CA TRP A 55 3.35 -4.67 -8.87
C TRP A 55 1.90 -4.79 -8.43
N MET A 56 1.64 -5.34 -7.24
CA MET A 56 0.28 -5.47 -6.69
C MET A 56 -0.38 -4.11 -6.39
N GLY A 57 0.42 -3.06 -6.19
CA GLY A 57 -0.06 -1.67 -6.05
C GLY A 57 -0.15 -0.91 -7.37
N ASN A 58 0.27 -1.52 -8.48
CA ASN A 58 0.28 -0.88 -9.79
C ASN A 58 -1.11 -0.92 -10.44
N GLY A 59 -1.51 0.19 -11.07
CA GLY A 59 -2.79 0.30 -11.76
C GLY A 59 -2.99 -0.73 -12.88
N PHE A 60 -1.93 -1.08 -13.61
CA PHE A 60 -2.02 -2.13 -14.65
C PHE A 60 -2.37 -3.49 -14.07
N PHE A 61 -1.80 -3.86 -12.92
CA PHE A 61 -2.14 -5.09 -12.23
C PHE A 61 -3.62 -5.12 -11.84
N ILE A 62 -4.11 -4.02 -11.26
CA ILE A 62 -5.52 -3.92 -10.85
C ILE A 62 -6.47 -4.03 -12.05
N LEU A 63 -6.16 -3.34 -13.15
CA LEU A 63 -6.97 -3.39 -14.36
C LEU A 63 -6.96 -4.76 -15.01
N SER A 64 -5.81 -5.45 -15.03
CA SER A 64 -5.70 -6.82 -15.54
C SER A 64 -6.50 -7.80 -14.69
N LEU A 65 -6.38 -7.68 -13.36
CA LEU A 65 -7.15 -8.50 -12.43
C LEU A 65 -8.66 -8.23 -12.54
N TRP A 66 -9.05 -6.97 -12.62
CA TRP A 66 -10.43 -6.57 -12.85
C TRP A 66 -10.99 -7.20 -14.12
N PHE A 67 -10.28 -7.06 -15.24
CA PHE A 67 -10.69 -7.62 -16.53
C PHE A 67 -10.85 -9.15 -16.45
N LEU A 68 -9.88 -9.83 -15.85
CA LEU A 68 -9.97 -11.29 -15.64
C LEU A 68 -11.21 -11.66 -14.81
N LEU A 69 -11.47 -10.95 -13.71
CA LEU A 69 -12.60 -11.22 -12.82
C LEU A 69 -13.97 -10.92 -13.44
N CYS A 70 -14.05 -10.15 -14.51
CA CYS A 70 -15.30 -9.96 -15.25
C CYS A 70 -15.86 -11.29 -15.78
N PHE A 71 -15.00 -12.26 -16.10
CA PHE A 71 -15.39 -13.58 -16.60
C PHE A 71 -15.78 -14.57 -15.50
N PHE A 72 -15.33 -14.35 -14.25
CA PHE A 72 -15.55 -15.27 -13.14
C PHE A 72 -16.54 -14.74 -12.10
N SER A 73 -16.52 -13.45 -11.82
CA SER A 73 -17.34 -12.81 -10.80
C SER A 73 -17.54 -11.33 -11.09
N PHE A 74 -18.57 -11.02 -11.86
CA PHE A 74 -18.94 -9.64 -12.20
C PHE A 74 -19.11 -8.75 -10.96
N ARG A 75 -19.68 -9.30 -9.88
CA ARG A 75 -19.87 -8.57 -8.62
C ARG A 75 -18.54 -8.17 -7.98
N LEU A 76 -17.57 -9.08 -7.93
CA LEU A 76 -16.25 -8.80 -7.34
C LEU A 76 -15.47 -7.83 -8.23
N SER A 77 -15.53 -8.02 -9.56
CA SER A 77 -14.87 -7.09 -10.50
C SER A 77 -15.44 -5.67 -10.36
N ALA A 78 -16.78 -5.52 -10.23
CA ALA A 78 -17.40 -4.22 -10.02
C ALA A 78 -16.92 -3.57 -8.70
N TYR A 79 -16.78 -4.31 -7.61
CA TYR A 79 -16.24 -3.77 -6.36
C TYR A 79 -14.79 -3.34 -6.50
N ILE A 80 -13.95 -4.10 -7.18
CA ILE A 80 -12.53 -3.76 -7.36
C ILE A 80 -12.39 -2.49 -8.20
N ILE A 81 -13.06 -2.40 -9.34
CA ILE A 81 -12.91 -1.22 -10.21
C ILE A 81 -13.48 0.05 -9.57
N THR A 82 -14.61 -0.03 -8.88
CA THR A 82 -15.19 1.13 -8.19
C THR A 82 -14.29 1.57 -7.01
N THR A 83 -13.76 0.64 -6.23
CA THR A 83 -12.81 0.95 -5.16
C THR A 83 -11.53 1.58 -5.71
N TYR A 84 -10.99 1.04 -6.79
CA TYR A 84 -9.80 1.59 -7.45
C TYR A 84 -10.03 3.01 -7.97
N ALA A 85 -11.14 3.25 -8.66
CA ALA A 85 -11.49 4.58 -9.16
C ALA A 85 -11.68 5.58 -8.01
N PHE A 86 -12.43 5.19 -6.98
CA PHE A 86 -12.70 6.06 -5.82
C PHE A 86 -11.43 6.39 -5.04
N THR A 87 -10.61 5.38 -4.72
CA THR A 87 -9.32 5.60 -4.05
C THR A 87 -8.37 6.44 -4.89
N GLY A 88 -8.30 6.21 -6.20
CA GLY A 88 -7.47 6.99 -7.11
C GLY A 88 -7.85 8.47 -7.14
N ILE A 89 -9.14 8.77 -7.31
CA ILE A 89 -9.67 10.13 -7.28
C ILE A 89 -9.37 10.78 -5.92
N PHE A 90 -9.69 10.11 -4.82
CA PHE A 90 -9.51 10.62 -3.47
C PHE A 90 -8.04 10.93 -3.16
N VAL A 91 -7.12 10.02 -3.50
CA VAL A 91 -5.68 10.24 -3.35
C VAL A 91 -5.20 11.43 -4.16
N GLN A 92 -5.65 11.58 -5.42
CA GLN A 92 -5.25 12.70 -6.27
C GLN A 92 -5.79 14.05 -5.75
N LEU A 93 -7.02 14.06 -5.25
CA LEU A 93 -7.59 15.27 -4.62
C LEU A 93 -6.80 15.66 -3.37
N LEU A 94 -6.51 14.71 -2.47
CA LEU A 94 -5.71 14.98 -1.27
C LEU A 94 -4.31 15.49 -1.63
N LYS A 95 -3.63 14.87 -2.59
CA LYS A 95 -2.31 15.33 -3.05
C LYS A 95 -2.31 16.76 -3.55
N ARG A 96 -3.30 17.11 -4.37
CA ARG A 96 -3.34 18.43 -5.02
C ARG A 96 -3.84 19.53 -4.10
N LEU A 97 -4.81 19.23 -3.21
CA LEU A 97 -5.45 20.25 -2.38
C LEU A 97 -4.74 20.46 -1.05
N PHE A 98 -4.17 19.38 -0.46
CA PHE A 98 -3.66 19.45 0.92
C PHE A 98 -2.17 19.10 1.04
N PHE A 99 -1.62 18.29 0.14
CA PHE A 99 -0.27 17.71 0.30
C PHE A 99 0.62 17.93 -0.93
N ASN A 100 0.43 19.05 -1.65
CA ASN A 100 1.13 19.33 -2.89
C ASN A 100 2.67 19.41 -2.72
N ASP A 101 3.13 19.96 -1.60
CA ASP A 101 4.55 20.24 -1.35
C ASP A 101 5.26 19.14 -0.54
N MET A 102 4.59 18.03 -0.28
CA MET A 102 5.20 16.94 0.48
C MET A 102 6.33 16.27 -0.32
N LEU A 103 7.56 16.41 0.21
CA LEU A 103 8.77 15.82 -0.38
C LEU A 103 8.77 14.30 -0.16
N ARG A 104 9.23 13.57 -1.18
CA ARG A 104 9.60 12.17 -1.07
C ARG A 104 10.97 12.04 -0.38
N PRO A 105 11.35 10.84 0.11
CA PRO A 105 12.64 10.65 0.77
C PRO A 105 13.82 11.21 -0.04
N ALA A 106 13.88 10.95 -1.34
CA ALA A 106 14.91 11.51 -2.21
C ALA A 106 14.94 13.04 -2.25
N GLY A 107 13.77 13.68 -2.20
CA GLY A 107 13.67 15.14 -2.12
C GLY A 107 13.96 15.70 -0.73
N TYR A 108 13.74 14.90 0.31
CA TYR A 108 13.99 15.28 1.70
C TYR A 108 15.48 15.22 2.06
N PHE A 109 16.18 14.16 1.64
CA PHE A 109 17.60 13.97 1.94
C PHE A 109 18.53 14.72 0.99
N GLY A 110 18.05 15.12 -0.20
CA GLY A 110 18.86 15.86 -1.18
C GLY A 110 19.90 15.00 -1.88
N ASP A 111 20.94 15.67 -2.43
CA ASP A 111 22.06 15.05 -3.13
C ASP A 111 23.40 15.59 -2.55
N PRO A 112 24.37 14.74 -2.09
CA PRO A 112 24.29 13.27 -2.12
C PRO A 112 23.28 12.71 -1.10
N SER A 113 22.49 11.71 -1.55
CA SER A 113 21.51 11.06 -0.69
C SER A 113 22.13 9.90 0.10
N PRO A 114 21.85 9.75 1.40
CA PRO A 114 22.27 8.59 2.19
C PRO A 114 21.47 7.32 1.86
N LEU A 115 20.49 7.42 0.95
CA LEU A 115 19.60 6.30 0.63
C LEU A 115 20.26 5.33 -0.33
N TYR A 116 20.17 4.04 -0.03
CA TYR A 116 20.36 2.99 -1.02
C TYR A 116 19.20 3.02 -2.02
N ILE A 117 19.53 3.04 -3.30
CA ILE A 117 18.57 3.10 -4.40
C ILE A 117 18.81 1.90 -5.31
N VAL A 118 17.76 1.12 -5.54
CA VAL A 118 17.81 -0.02 -6.47
C VAL A 118 18.01 0.52 -7.89
N GLU A 119 18.96 -0.04 -8.63
CA GLU A 119 19.25 0.37 -10.01
C GLU A 119 18.01 0.26 -10.91
N GLY A 120 17.85 1.25 -11.80
CA GLY A 120 16.74 1.31 -12.76
C GLY A 120 15.43 1.89 -12.23
N ILE A 121 15.35 2.23 -10.94
CA ILE A 121 14.16 2.88 -10.38
C ILE A 121 14.22 4.39 -10.59
N LYS A 122 13.18 4.94 -11.22
CA LYS A 122 13.04 6.39 -11.42
C LYS A 122 12.75 7.09 -10.09
N MET A 123 13.66 7.96 -9.69
CA MET A 123 13.48 8.76 -8.48
C MET A 123 12.44 9.87 -8.69
N LEU A 124 11.54 9.97 -7.72
CA LEU A 124 10.53 11.03 -7.65
C LEU A 124 10.77 11.84 -6.38
N TYR A 125 10.71 13.17 -6.49
CA TYR A 125 11.09 14.09 -5.42
C TYR A 125 9.90 14.69 -4.66
N ARG A 126 8.73 14.74 -5.27
CA ARG A 126 7.52 15.40 -4.71
C ARG A 126 6.31 14.47 -4.68
N HIS A 127 5.21 14.96 -4.11
CA HIS A 127 3.93 14.24 -4.00
C HIS A 127 4.04 12.92 -3.25
N SER A 128 4.74 12.94 -2.09
CA SER A 128 4.96 11.77 -1.25
C SER A 128 3.67 11.22 -0.67
N PHE A 129 2.81 12.09 -0.16
CA PHE A 129 1.63 11.70 0.62
C PHE A 129 0.32 12.22 0.00
N PRO A 130 -0.76 11.45 0.09
CA PRO A 130 -0.82 10.03 0.44
C PRO A 130 -0.26 9.13 -0.68
N SER A 131 0.23 7.93 -0.32
CA SER A 131 0.76 6.97 -1.29
C SER A 131 -0.36 6.35 -2.13
N GLY A 132 -0.28 6.50 -3.46
CA GLY A 132 -1.21 5.87 -4.40
C GLY A 132 -1.10 4.34 -4.38
N HIS A 133 0.13 3.79 -4.36
CA HIS A 133 0.36 2.34 -4.28
C HIS A 133 -0.23 1.73 -3.01
N ALA A 134 0.02 2.35 -1.85
CA ALA A 134 -0.55 1.89 -0.59
C ALA A 134 -2.08 1.91 -0.62
N ALA A 135 -2.70 3.02 -1.05
CA ALA A 135 -4.15 3.14 -1.13
C ALA A 135 -4.78 2.12 -2.08
N THR A 136 -4.15 1.89 -3.24
CA THR A 136 -4.59 0.88 -4.21
C THR A 136 -4.47 -0.54 -3.65
N ALA A 137 -3.35 -0.88 -3.03
CA ALA A 137 -3.13 -2.20 -2.43
C ALA A 137 -4.14 -2.49 -1.30
N PHE A 138 -4.29 -1.57 -0.35
CA PHE A 138 -5.28 -1.73 0.72
C PHE A 138 -6.71 -1.83 0.18
N GLY A 139 -7.07 -1.03 -0.83
CA GLY A 139 -8.37 -1.10 -1.50
C GLY A 139 -8.63 -2.46 -2.14
N LEU A 140 -7.67 -2.98 -2.91
CA LEU A 140 -7.76 -4.29 -3.54
C LEU A 140 -7.91 -5.41 -2.51
N PHE A 141 -6.97 -5.49 -1.56
CA PHE A 141 -6.94 -6.59 -0.61
C PHE A 141 -8.10 -6.55 0.38
N LEU A 142 -8.64 -5.36 0.68
CA LEU A 142 -9.89 -5.23 1.41
C LEU A 142 -11.07 -5.81 0.61
N CYS A 143 -11.19 -5.51 -0.69
CA CYS A 143 -12.24 -6.11 -1.54
C CYS A 143 -12.16 -7.63 -1.55
N LEU A 144 -10.95 -8.19 -1.70
CA LEU A 144 -10.72 -9.63 -1.66
C LEU A 144 -11.06 -10.23 -0.29
N ALA A 145 -10.68 -9.58 0.80
CA ALA A 145 -11.04 -9.98 2.14
C ALA A 145 -12.56 -9.96 2.35
N MET A 146 -13.27 -8.95 1.83
CA MET A 146 -14.73 -8.89 1.93
C MET A 146 -15.42 -9.98 1.11
N ALA A 147 -14.83 -10.46 0.03
CA ALA A 147 -15.37 -11.51 -0.82
C ALA A 147 -15.12 -12.93 -0.28
N THR A 148 -14.17 -13.12 0.64
CA THR A 148 -13.82 -14.44 1.17
C THR A 148 -14.46 -14.75 2.52
N GLY A 149 -14.75 -16.03 2.78
CA GLY A 149 -15.22 -16.55 4.07
C GLY A 149 -14.13 -17.18 4.96
N LYS A 150 -12.86 -17.20 4.53
CA LYS A 150 -11.76 -17.89 5.25
C LYS A 150 -10.92 -16.91 6.05
N LYS A 151 -10.80 -17.12 7.37
CA LYS A 151 -10.03 -16.26 8.30
C LYS A 151 -8.56 -16.11 7.90
N SER A 152 -7.91 -17.21 7.51
CA SER A 152 -6.51 -17.20 7.08
C SER A 152 -6.26 -16.28 5.87
N LEU A 153 -7.22 -16.19 4.94
CA LEU A 153 -7.12 -15.31 3.79
C LEU A 153 -7.27 -13.83 4.17
N HIS A 154 -8.05 -13.50 5.19
CA HIS A 154 -8.14 -12.12 5.67
C HIS A 154 -6.79 -11.61 6.19
N PHE A 155 -6.10 -12.43 6.98
CA PHE A 155 -4.77 -12.09 7.47
C PHE A 155 -3.75 -12.03 6.34
N LEU A 156 -3.75 -13.00 5.42
CA LEU A 156 -2.89 -13.00 4.23
C LEU A 156 -3.07 -11.73 3.40
N TYR A 157 -4.30 -11.32 3.12
CA TYR A 157 -4.58 -10.11 2.35
C TYR A 157 -4.09 -8.85 3.07
N LEU A 158 -4.20 -8.79 4.39
CA LEU A 158 -3.61 -7.68 5.15
C LEU A 158 -2.08 -7.66 5.02
N VAL A 159 -1.42 -8.81 5.16
CA VAL A 159 0.04 -8.92 5.01
C VAL A 159 0.46 -8.46 3.61
N LEU A 160 -0.22 -8.90 2.56
CA LEU A 160 0.07 -8.47 1.19
C LEU A 160 -0.14 -6.96 0.99
N ALA A 161 -1.19 -6.38 1.58
CA ALA A 161 -1.42 -4.94 1.53
C ALA A 161 -0.28 -4.16 2.20
N VAL A 162 0.16 -4.60 3.39
CA VAL A 162 1.26 -3.97 4.13
C VAL A 162 2.58 -4.09 3.38
N LEU A 163 2.91 -5.28 2.86
CA LEU A 163 4.14 -5.49 2.08
C LEU A 163 4.16 -4.61 0.82
N THR A 164 3.02 -4.50 0.11
CA THR A 164 2.91 -3.63 -1.06
C THR A 164 2.99 -2.14 -0.68
N ALA A 165 2.47 -1.76 0.48
CA ALA A 165 2.57 -0.37 0.95
C ALA A 165 3.98 0.00 1.40
N TYR A 166 4.76 -1.00 1.86
CA TYR A 166 6.16 -0.83 2.27
C TYR A 166 7.10 -0.78 1.06
N SER A 167 6.83 -1.53 -0.02
CA SER A 167 7.65 -1.58 -1.23
C SER A 167 7.66 -0.24 -1.98
#